data_ee99a535e030d11907a533721bccb1a2
#
_entry.id   ee99a535e030d11907a533721bccb1a2
#
_cell.length_a   1.000
_cell.length_b   1.000
_cell.length_c   1.000
_cell.angle_alpha   90.00
_cell.angle_beta   90.00
_cell.angle_gamma   90.00
#
_symmetry.space_group_name_H-M   'P 1'
#
loop_
_entity.id
_entity.type
_entity.pdbx_description
1 polymer ?
#
loop_
_entity_poly.entity_id
_entity_poly.type
_entity_poly.pdbx_seq_one_letter_code
_entity_poly.pdbx_strand_id
1 'polypeptide(L)'
;ETIFSSSIHLPHSFLHWINDGLMSIFFFLAGLEIKRELLEGELKEPKKALLPIFAAIGGMLVPAVLYALFNKGGEFANGWGIPMATDIAFSLGITSLLGKRVPLSLKVFLIALAIIDDLGAILIIAVFYGGQINWLMLGASVALILLIAILARKKVSLSLRLILGICLWYLIFNSGIHATVAGVALAFTVPLRELGDLEHRLHIPVNFLILPIFALANTAVSFNTGIMETLTHPINFGIMAGLVIGKPLGIVAFCYMLTQMKWGKLPAGTSWTQISGIGMLAGIGFTMSIFITTLAFTSTDTQDLAKVSILLASLLSLILGCSTLYFTNSRSSF
;
A
#
# COMPACT_ATOMS: atom_id res chain seq x y z
N GLU A 1 -13.59 -21.91 -12.44
CA GLU A 1 -14.89 -21.92 -13.16
C GLU A 1 -15.13 -20.52 -13.73
N THR A 2 -15.37 -20.46 -15.04
CA THR A 2 -15.66 -19.20 -15.75
C THR A 2 -17.10 -18.77 -15.45
N ILE A 3 -17.26 -17.61 -14.82
CA ILE A 3 -18.58 -17.13 -14.36
C ILE A 3 -19.34 -16.37 -15.43
N PHE A 4 -18.68 -15.84 -16.49
CA PHE A 4 -19.33 -15.03 -17.52
C PHE A 4 -18.92 -15.37 -18.96
N SER A 5 -19.88 -15.17 -19.89
CA SER A 5 -19.77 -15.38 -21.35
C SER A 5 -18.81 -14.37 -22.02
N SER A 6 -18.21 -14.78 -23.11
CA SER A 6 -17.19 -14.11 -23.92
C SER A 6 -17.54 -12.75 -24.54
N SER A 7 -18.76 -12.24 -24.35
CA SER A 7 -19.20 -10.95 -24.92
C SER A 7 -19.00 -9.74 -23.99
N ILE A 8 -18.77 -9.95 -22.69
CA ILE A 8 -18.49 -8.89 -21.73
C ILE A 8 -17.16 -9.21 -21.05
N HIS A 9 -16.15 -8.37 -21.25
CA HIS A 9 -14.84 -8.51 -20.63
C HIS A 9 -14.91 -8.14 -19.15
N LEU A 10 -15.17 -9.15 -18.30
CA LEU A 10 -15.22 -9.06 -16.84
C LEU A 10 -14.23 -10.06 -16.22
N PRO A 11 -13.87 -9.91 -14.93
CA PRO A 11 -13.03 -10.87 -14.24
C PRO A 11 -13.57 -12.30 -14.33
N HIS A 12 -12.71 -13.25 -14.77
CA HIS A 12 -13.13 -14.62 -15.10
C HIS A 12 -13.24 -15.55 -13.91
N SER A 13 -12.65 -15.20 -12.75
CA SER A 13 -12.66 -16.03 -11.55
C SER A 13 -13.07 -15.24 -10.31
N PHE A 14 -13.52 -15.95 -9.27
CA PHE A 14 -13.87 -15.35 -8.00
C PHE A 14 -12.67 -14.62 -7.36
N LEU A 15 -11.47 -15.18 -7.52
CA LEU A 15 -10.22 -14.56 -7.05
C LEU A 15 -9.94 -13.24 -7.77
N HIS A 16 -10.16 -13.14 -9.07
CA HIS A 16 -10.03 -11.88 -9.80
C HIS A 16 -11.05 -10.83 -9.32
N TRP A 17 -12.29 -11.22 -9.00
CA TRP A 17 -13.27 -10.30 -8.42
C TRP A 17 -12.84 -9.77 -7.05
N ILE A 18 -12.20 -10.60 -6.22
CA ILE A 18 -11.63 -10.15 -4.94
C ILE A 18 -10.48 -9.16 -5.21
N ASN A 19 -9.54 -9.53 -6.08
CA ASN A 19 -8.33 -8.73 -6.32
C ASN A 19 -8.60 -7.42 -7.07
N ASP A 20 -9.54 -7.40 -8.00
CA ASP A 20 -9.83 -6.20 -8.80
C ASP A 20 -11.04 -5.43 -8.29
N GLY A 21 -12.11 -6.13 -7.87
CA GLY A 21 -13.34 -5.52 -7.40
C GLY A 21 -13.24 -5.03 -5.95
N LEU A 22 -12.99 -5.95 -5.00
CA LEU A 22 -12.93 -5.56 -3.57
C LEU A 22 -11.73 -4.66 -3.28
N MET A 23 -10.57 -4.92 -3.90
CA MET A 23 -9.41 -4.05 -3.72
C MET A 23 -9.62 -2.66 -4.33
N SER A 24 -10.48 -2.49 -5.35
CA SER A 24 -10.84 -1.14 -5.82
C SER A 24 -11.60 -0.34 -4.76
N ILE A 25 -12.40 -0.99 -3.90
CA ILE A 25 -13.07 -0.32 -2.78
C ILE A 25 -12.05 0.04 -1.69
N PHE A 26 -11.08 -0.85 -1.40
CA PHE A 26 -9.96 -0.53 -0.52
C PHE A 26 -9.19 0.69 -1.04
N PHE A 27 -8.80 0.71 -2.30
CA PHE A 27 -8.08 1.83 -2.90
C PHE A 27 -8.94 3.11 -3.03
N PHE A 28 -10.27 2.97 -3.08
CA PHE A 28 -11.15 4.12 -2.97
C PHE A 28 -11.06 4.74 -1.56
N LEU A 29 -11.09 3.94 -0.49
CA LEU A 29 -10.87 4.42 0.88
C LEU A 29 -9.48 5.06 1.02
N ALA A 30 -8.42 4.37 0.60
CA ALA A 30 -7.06 4.91 0.63
C ALA A 30 -6.94 6.24 -0.12
N GLY A 31 -7.60 6.36 -1.28
CA GLY A 31 -7.65 7.61 -2.04
C GLY A 31 -8.38 8.75 -1.32
N LEU A 32 -9.45 8.45 -0.53
CA LEU A 32 -10.12 9.43 0.33
C LEU A 32 -9.18 9.90 1.44
N GLU A 33 -8.49 8.98 2.11
CA GLU A 33 -7.50 9.26 3.16
C GLU A 33 -6.35 10.12 2.62
N ILE A 34 -5.76 9.73 1.47
CA ILE A 34 -4.71 10.50 0.78
C ILE A 34 -5.20 11.93 0.50
N LYS A 35 -6.40 12.08 -0.06
CA LYS A 35 -6.96 13.39 -0.39
C LYS A 35 -7.19 14.24 0.85
N ARG A 36 -7.71 13.65 1.93
CA ARG A 36 -7.91 14.35 3.20
C ARG A 36 -6.57 14.84 3.77
N GLU A 37 -5.57 13.98 3.83
CA GLU A 37 -4.26 14.32 4.37
C GLU A 37 -3.56 15.41 3.56
N LEU A 38 -3.71 15.40 2.23
CA LEU A 38 -3.14 16.44 1.36
C LEU A 38 -3.83 17.82 1.53
N LEU A 39 -5.14 17.84 1.83
CA LEU A 39 -5.92 19.08 1.84
C LEU A 39 -6.22 19.61 3.25
N GLU A 40 -6.33 18.74 4.24
CA GLU A 40 -6.74 19.08 5.61
C GLU A 40 -5.79 18.54 6.70
N GLY A 41 -4.94 17.53 6.37
CA GLY A 41 -4.05 16.85 7.31
C GLY A 41 -2.64 17.44 7.41
N GLU A 42 -1.74 16.62 7.95
CA GLU A 42 -0.32 16.99 8.18
C GLU A 42 0.44 17.24 6.86
N LEU A 43 0.02 16.61 5.76
CA LEU A 43 0.64 16.77 4.44
C LEU A 43 0.29 18.12 3.78
N LYS A 44 -0.69 18.87 4.30
CA LYS A 44 -1.05 20.21 3.83
C LYS A 44 0.07 21.23 4.08
N GLU A 45 0.81 21.09 5.19
CA GLU A 45 1.90 21.99 5.52
C GLU A 45 3.23 21.46 4.94
N PRO A 46 3.84 22.12 3.94
CA PRO A 46 5.04 21.59 3.28
C PRO A 46 6.19 21.26 4.24
N LYS A 47 6.36 22.07 5.30
CA LYS A 47 7.43 21.87 6.29
C LYS A 47 7.25 20.60 7.13
N LYS A 48 6.00 20.20 7.42
CA LYS A 48 5.67 18.97 8.16
C LYS A 48 5.64 17.76 7.24
N ALA A 49 5.19 17.96 5.99
CA ALA A 49 5.11 16.90 4.99
C ALA A 49 6.47 16.39 4.50
N LEU A 50 7.52 17.24 4.51
CA LEU A 50 8.83 16.88 3.98
C LEU A 50 9.41 15.62 4.63
N LEU A 51 9.34 15.48 5.95
CA LEU A 51 9.94 14.34 6.64
C LEU A 51 9.24 13.01 6.27
N PRO A 52 7.89 12.88 6.35
CA PRO A 52 7.20 11.69 5.88
C PRO A 52 7.42 11.39 4.39
N ILE A 53 7.46 12.42 3.52
CA ILE A 53 7.70 12.25 2.09
C ILE A 53 9.09 11.64 1.83
N PHE A 54 10.13 12.21 2.42
CA PHE A 54 11.48 11.67 2.25
C PHE A 54 11.65 10.29 2.88
N ALA A 55 11.01 10.07 4.04
CA ALA A 55 10.96 8.76 4.67
C ALA A 55 10.32 7.70 3.77
N ALA A 56 9.19 8.03 3.14
CA ALA A 56 8.49 7.13 2.20
C ALA A 56 9.33 6.87 0.95
N ILE A 57 9.94 7.91 0.35
CA ILE A 57 10.85 7.73 -0.79
C ILE A 57 11.99 6.78 -0.42
N GLY A 58 12.63 6.95 0.75
CA GLY A 58 13.66 6.05 1.22
C GLY A 58 13.13 4.64 1.48
N GLY A 59 11.94 4.55 2.12
CA GLY A 59 11.25 3.30 2.42
C GLY A 59 10.74 2.54 1.19
N MET A 60 10.65 3.18 0.04
CA MET A 60 10.34 2.55 -1.26
C MET A 60 11.61 2.22 -2.06
N LEU A 61 12.53 3.18 -2.22
CA LEU A 61 13.70 3.03 -3.07
C LEU A 61 14.69 1.98 -2.55
N VAL A 62 15.01 2.02 -1.25
CA VAL A 62 16.04 1.12 -0.68
C VAL A 62 15.59 -0.34 -0.74
N PRO A 63 14.35 -0.72 -0.35
CA PRO A 63 13.86 -2.09 -0.54
C PRO A 63 13.85 -2.55 -1.99
N ALA A 64 13.41 -1.67 -2.91
CA ALA A 64 13.39 -1.97 -4.34
C ALA A 64 14.78 -2.27 -4.90
N VAL A 65 15.77 -1.44 -4.54
CA VAL A 65 17.17 -1.64 -4.92
C VAL A 65 17.72 -2.93 -4.33
N LEU A 66 17.47 -3.21 -3.03
CA LEU A 66 17.92 -4.45 -2.41
C LEU A 66 17.29 -5.66 -3.10
N TYR A 67 15.99 -5.64 -3.37
CA TYR A 67 15.34 -6.71 -4.11
C TYR A 67 15.99 -6.93 -5.49
N ALA A 68 16.20 -5.84 -6.23
CA ALA A 68 16.80 -5.89 -7.56
C ALA A 68 18.26 -6.41 -7.54
N LEU A 69 19.01 -6.18 -6.46
CA LEU A 69 20.36 -6.72 -6.31
C LEU A 69 20.39 -8.25 -6.19
N PHE A 70 19.40 -8.84 -5.48
CA PHE A 70 19.30 -10.29 -5.34
C PHE A 70 18.66 -10.97 -6.56
N ASN A 71 17.83 -10.25 -7.33
CA ASN A 71 17.02 -10.82 -8.42
C ASN A 71 17.34 -10.17 -9.79
N LYS A 72 18.61 -9.81 -10.04
CA LYS A 72 19.05 -9.17 -11.29
C LYS A 72 18.83 -10.06 -12.50
N GLY A 73 18.12 -9.55 -13.50
CA GLY A 73 18.05 -10.12 -14.86
C GLY A 73 17.39 -11.48 -14.98
N GLY A 74 16.65 -11.93 -13.96
CA GLY A 74 15.96 -13.21 -13.93
C GLY A 74 14.44 -13.07 -14.07
N GLU A 75 13.77 -14.21 -14.04
CA GLU A 75 12.30 -14.36 -14.05
C GLU A 75 11.61 -13.58 -12.91
N PHE A 76 12.34 -13.36 -11.81
CA PHE A 76 11.82 -12.68 -10.61
C PHE A 76 12.05 -11.18 -10.59
N ALA A 77 12.66 -10.61 -11.63
CA ALA A 77 13.00 -9.18 -11.68
C ALA A 77 11.77 -8.27 -11.49
N ASN A 78 10.60 -8.68 -12.00
CA ASN A 78 9.36 -7.91 -11.89
C ASN A 78 8.85 -7.74 -10.45
N GLY A 79 9.33 -8.52 -9.48
CA GLY A 79 8.92 -8.44 -8.08
C GLY A 79 9.51 -7.28 -7.28
N TRP A 80 10.26 -6.36 -7.89
CA TRP A 80 10.95 -5.26 -7.21
C TRP A 80 10.01 -4.33 -6.41
N GLY A 81 8.76 -4.22 -6.81
CA GLY A 81 7.72 -3.46 -6.09
C GLY A 81 7.21 -4.12 -4.82
N ILE A 82 7.37 -5.45 -4.67
CA ILE A 82 6.82 -6.22 -3.54
C ILE A 82 7.28 -5.70 -2.18
N PRO A 83 8.59 -5.49 -1.92
CA PRO A 83 9.06 -5.05 -0.60
C PRO A 83 8.90 -3.54 -0.35
N MET A 84 8.32 -2.79 -1.28
CA MET A 84 8.10 -1.35 -1.11
C MET A 84 6.87 -1.04 -0.27
N ALA A 85 5.84 -1.90 -0.33
CA ALA A 85 4.56 -1.63 0.27
C ALA A 85 4.57 -1.77 1.81
N THR A 86 3.74 -0.96 2.48
CA THR A 86 3.45 -1.06 3.92
C THR A 86 1.98 -1.42 4.11
N ASP A 87 1.69 -2.36 5.00
CA ASP A 87 0.33 -2.60 5.44
C ASP A 87 -0.03 -1.65 6.58
N ILE A 88 -0.72 -0.54 6.22
CA ILE A 88 -1.08 0.52 7.17
C ILE A 88 -2.00 -0.01 8.28
N ALA A 89 -2.97 -0.88 7.95
CA ALA A 89 -3.94 -1.38 8.91
C ALA A 89 -3.26 -2.19 10.03
N PHE A 90 -2.34 -3.09 9.67
CA PHE A 90 -1.56 -3.86 10.62
C PHE A 90 -0.57 -2.99 11.39
N SER A 91 0.19 -2.12 10.74
CA SER A 91 1.18 -1.26 11.38
C SER A 91 0.55 -0.31 12.40
N LEU A 92 -0.60 0.30 12.08
CA LEU A 92 -1.36 1.14 13.00
C LEU A 92 -2.02 0.33 14.13
N GLY A 93 -2.57 -0.84 13.82
CA GLY A 93 -3.11 -1.75 14.82
C GLY A 93 -2.09 -2.09 15.89
N ILE A 94 -0.88 -2.47 15.49
CA ILE A 94 0.24 -2.79 16.40
C ILE A 94 0.66 -1.58 17.22
N THR A 95 0.82 -0.40 16.61
CA THR A 95 1.17 0.82 17.37
C THR A 95 0.08 1.22 18.35
N SER A 96 -1.18 0.89 18.07
CA SER A 96 -2.31 1.12 18.97
C SER A 96 -2.28 0.16 20.16
N LEU A 97 -1.91 -1.10 19.95
CA LEU A 97 -1.72 -2.10 21.02
C LEU A 97 -0.55 -1.73 21.94
N LEU A 98 0.51 -1.12 21.43
CA LEU A 98 1.63 -0.60 22.24
C LEU A 98 1.21 0.62 23.11
N GLY A 99 0.05 1.23 22.83
CA GLY A 99 -0.60 2.23 23.65
C GLY A 99 0.26 3.48 23.89
N LYS A 100 0.44 3.85 25.18
CA LYS A 100 1.20 5.04 25.60
C LYS A 100 2.70 4.96 25.30
N ARG A 101 3.23 3.79 24.93
CA ARG A 101 4.64 3.60 24.59
C ARG A 101 5.03 4.21 23.24
N VAL A 102 4.04 4.45 22.38
CA VAL A 102 4.26 5.12 21.08
C VAL A 102 3.68 6.52 21.19
N PRO A 103 4.52 7.58 21.20
CA PRO A 103 4.05 8.97 21.20
C PRO A 103 3.08 9.26 20.04
N LEU A 104 2.10 10.14 20.28
CA LEU A 104 1.12 10.50 19.26
C LEU A 104 1.78 11.06 17.99
N SER A 105 2.82 11.89 18.15
CA SER A 105 3.61 12.46 17.06
C SER A 105 4.22 11.38 16.15
N LEU A 106 4.63 10.24 16.74
CA LEU A 106 5.19 9.12 16.02
C LEU A 106 4.11 8.30 15.27
N LYS A 107 2.90 8.18 15.85
CA LYS A 107 1.75 7.57 15.15
C LYS A 107 1.32 8.41 13.95
N VAL A 108 1.24 9.72 14.12
CA VAL A 108 0.93 10.66 13.03
C VAL A 108 1.98 10.57 11.91
N PHE A 109 3.27 10.49 12.27
CA PHE A 109 4.34 10.28 11.30
C PHE A 109 4.18 8.96 10.54
N LEU A 110 3.84 7.85 11.23
CA LEU A 110 3.60 6.54 10.58
C LEU A 110 2.40 6.60 9.63
N ILE A 111 1.31 7.27 10.02
CA ILE A 111 0.13 7.45 9.15
C ILE A 111 0.52 8.21 7.88
N ALA A 112 1.18 9.35 8.03
CA ALA A 112 1.60 10.17 6.90
C ALA A 112 2.58 9.42 5.97
N LEU A 113 3.53 8.68 6.56
CA LEU A 113 4.46 7.83 5.81
C LEU A 113 3.72 6.75 5.01
N ALA A 114 2.81 6.01 5.64
CA ALA A 114 2.10 4.92 5.00
C ALA A 114 1.14 5.42 3.90
N ILE A 115 0.49 6.57 4.09
CA ILE A 115 -0.34 7.22 3.06
C ILE A 115 0.49 7.57 1.81
N ILE A 116 1.73 8.04 1.99
CA ILE A 116 2.62 8.35 0.87
C ILE A 116 3.15 7.06 0.23
N ASP A 117 3.45 6.04 1.02
CA ASP A 117 3.81 4.70 0.52
C ASP A 117 2.70 4.12 -0.36
N ASP A 118 1.44 4.21 0.09
CA ASP A 118 0.28 3.73 -0.68
C ASP A 118 0.10 4.52 -1.98
N LEU A 119 0.26 5.85 -1.94
CA LEU A 119 0.26 6.67 -3.16
C LEU A 119 1.37 6.25 -4.11
N GLY A 120 2.58 6.02 -3.60
CA GLY A 120 3.71 5.51 -4.37
C GLY A 120 3.44 4.13 -4.98
N ALA A 121 2.87 3.21 -4.19
CA ALA A 121 2.48 1.88 -4.66
C ALA A 121 1.44 1.95 -5.79
N ILE A 122 0.41 2.80 -5.64
CA ILE A 122 -0.61 3.02 -6.68
C ILE A 122 0.00 3.51 -7.98
N LEU A 123 0.92 4.49 -7.91
CA LEU A 123 1.61 5.02 -9.09
C LEU A 123 2.46 3.95 -9.77
N ILE A 124 3.17 3.14 -8.99
CA ILE A 124 3.99 2.03 -9.50
C ILE A 124 3.11 0.97 -10.15
N ILE A 125 1.99 0.59 -9.52
CA ILE A 125 1.04 -0.36 -10.08
C ILE A 125 0.49 0.16 -11.43
N ALA A 126 0.10 1.42 -11.49
CA ALA A 126 -0.46 2.03 -12.70
C ALA A 126 0.54 2.08 -13.86
N VAL A 127 1.83 2.31 -13.58
CA VAL A 127 2.85 2.52 -14.62
C VAL A 127 3.56 1.21 -15.01
N PHE A 128 3.88 0.34 -14.05
CA PHE A 128 4.75 -0.81 -14.27
C PHE A 128 4.05 -2.16 -14.32
N TYR A 129 2.84 -2.28 -13.74
CA TYR A 129 2.10 -3.54 -13.67
C TYR A 129 0.86 -3.55 -14.55
N GLY A 130 0.72 -2.59 -15.47
CA GLY A 130 -0.33 -2.56 -16.49
C GLY A 130 -0.04 -3.50 -17.66
N GLY A 131 -1.11 -3.82 -18.41
CA GLY A 131 -1.04 -4.58 -19.67
C GLY A 131 -0.88 -3.69 -20.90
N GLN A 132 -1.32 -4.20 -22.06
CA GLN A 132 -1.38 -3.40 -23.29
C GLN A 132 -2.44 -2.30 -23.18
N ILE A 133 -2.06 -1.06 -23.46
CA ILE A 133 -2.94 0.09 -23.28
C ILE A 133 -3.95 0.17 -24.44
N ASN A 134 -5.22 0.17 -24.09
CA ASN A 134 -6.32 0.52 -25.00
C ASN A 134 -6.63 2.03 -24.87
N TRP A 135 -6.10 2.83 -25.77
CA TRP A 135 -6.21 4.29 -25.75
C TRP A 135 -7.65 4.80 -25.81
N LEU A 136 -8.57 4.06 -26.46
CA LEU A 136 -9.99 4.42 -26.52
C LEU A 136 -10.65 4.31 -25.14
N MET A 137 -10.44 3.19 -24.45
CA MET A 137 -11.00 2.95 -23.12
C MET A 137 -10.36 3.87 -22.08
N LEU A 138 -9.06 4.12 -22.21
CA LEU A 138 -8.35 5.08 -21.35
C LEU A 138 -8.88 6.52 -21.56
N GLY A 139 -9.05 6.95 -22.79
CA GLY A 139 -9.64 8.25 -23.11
C GLY A 139 -11.07 8.40 -22.58
N ALA A 140 -11.90 7.36 -22.74
CA ALA A 140 -13.24 7.32 -22.18
C ALA A 140 -13.26 7.38 -20.65
N SER A 141 -12.31 6.71 -19.98
CA SER A 141 -12.18 6.76 -18.51
C SER A 141 -11.81 8.15 -18.02
N VAL A 142 -10.88 8.84 -18.68
CA VAL A 142 -10.51 10.22 -18.36
C VAL A 142 -11.70 11.16 -18.57
N ALA A 143 -12.44 11.04 -19.67
CA ALA A 143 -13.64 11.83 -19.91
C ALA A 143 -14.70 11.59 -18.83
N LEU A 144 -14.88 10.35 -18.38
CA LEU A 144 -15.81 10.01 -17.31
C LEU A 144 -15.37 10.56 -15.95
N ILE A 145 -14.06 10.53 -15.62
CA ILE A 145 -13.51 11.17 -14.40
C ILE A 145 -13.83 12.65 -14.39
N LEU A 146 -13.61 13.36 -15.51
CA LEU A 146 -13.92 14.78 -15.63
C LEU A 146 -15.42 15.05 -15.47
N LEU A 147 -16.27 14.21 -16.08
CA LEU A 147 -17.72 14.29 -15.91
C LEU A 147 -18.13 14.13 -14.43
N ILE A 148 -17.61 13.10 -13.74
CA ILE A 148 -17.90 12.86 -12.31
C ILE A 148 -17.43 14.06 -11.47
N ALA A 149 -16.26 14.64 -11.75
CA ALA A 149 -15.73 15.80 -11.05
C ALA A 149 -16.63 17.06 -11.25
N ILE A 150 -17.17 17.26 -12.45
CA ILE A 150 -18.12 18.34 -12.75
C ILE A 150 -19.44 18.11 -12.00
N LEU A 151 -19.98 16.89 -12.04
CA LEU A 151 -21.21 16.51 -11.36
C LEU A 151 -21.08 16.64 -9.84
N ALA A 152 -19.92 16.34 -9.27
CA ALA A 152 -19.62 16.50 -7.85
C ALA A 152 -19.79 17.95 -7.36
N ARG A 153 -19.50 18.95 -8.24
CA ARG A 153 -19.72 20.37 -7.93
C ARG A 153 -21.21 20.77 -7.93
N LYS A 154 -22.06 20.02 -8.68
CA LYS A 154 -23.49 20.31 -8.85
C LYS A 154 -24.41 19.65 -7.81
N LYS A 155 -23.90 19.16 -6.69
CA LYS A 155 -24.67 18.47 -5.63
C LYS A 155 -25.48 17.24 -6.14
N VAL A 156 -24.97 16.53 -7.10
CA VAL A 156 -25.56 15.27 -7.59
C VAL A 156 -25.48 14.21 -6.50
N SER A 157 -26.50 13.35 -6.45
CA SER A 157 -26.59 12.29 -5.43
C SER A 157 -25.34 11.37 -5.42
N LEU A 158 -24.95 10.91 -4.24
CA LEU A 158 -23.85 9.97 -4.08
C LEU A 158 -24.09 8.68 -4.88
N SER A 159 -25.34 8.19 -4.90
CA SER A 159 -25.72 6.97 -5.63
C SER A 159 -25.38 7.05 -7.12
N LEU A 160 -25.70 8.18 -7.78
CA LEU A 160 -25.35 8.35 -9.19
C LEU A 160 -23.82 8.37 -9.41
N ARG A 161 -23.07 9.02 -8.52
CA ARG A 161 -21.59 9.02 -8.59
C ARG A 161 -20.99 7.62 -8.40
N LEU A 162 -21.56 6.81 -7.51
CA LEU A 162 -21.15 5.41 -7.34
C LEU A 162 -21.44 4.55 -8.56
N ILE A 163 -22.62 4.74 -9.19
CA ILE A 163 -22.94 4.05 -10.46
C ILE A 163 -21.94 4.44 -11.57
N LEU A 164 -21.64 5.73 -11.70
CA LEU A 164 -20.61 6.21 -12.64
C LEU A 164 -19.22 5.69 -12.24
N GLY A 165 -18.95 5.49 -10.95
CA GLY A 165 -17.73 4.86 -10.45
C GLY A 165 -17.58 3.41 -10.90
N ILE A 166 -18.67 2.64 -10.92
CA ILE A 166 -18.67 1.26 -11.46
C ILE A 166 -18.38 1.28 -12.98
N CYS A 167 -18.98 2.22 -13.71
CA CYS A 167 -18.66 2.41 -15.13
C CYS A 167 -17.19 2.80 -15.33
N LEU A 168 -16.65 3.67 -14.48
CA LEU A 168 -15.24 4.06 -14.49
C LEU A 168 -14.34 2.85 -14.24
N TRP A 169 -14.66 2.02 -13.24
CA TRP A 169 -13.94 0.79 -12.95
C TRP A 169 -13.91 -0.14 -14.17
N TYR A 170 -15.04 -0.33 -14.83
CA TYR A 170 -15.13 -1.15 -16.04
C TYR A 170 -14.27 -0.60 -17.20
N LEU A 171 -14.28 0.72 -17.42
CA LEU A 171 -13.46 1.36 -18.45
C LEU A 171 -11.96 1.21 -18.17
N ILE A 172 -11.54 1.43 -16.91
CA ILE A 172 -10.14 1.29 -16.50
C ILE A 172 -9.70 -0.17 -16.57
N PHE A 173 -10.53 -1.12 -16.11
CA PHE A 173 -10.27 -2.55 -16.24
C PHE A 173 -9.98 -2.97 -17.68
N ASN A 174 -10.74 -2.43 -18.66
CA ASN A 174 -10.54 -2.71 -20.09
C ASN A 174 -9.53 -1.79 -20.78
N SER A 175 -8.92 -0.83 -20.06
CA SER A 175 -7.92 0.10 -20.62
C SER A 175 -6.51 -0.44 -20.64
N GLY A 176 -6.23 -1.56 -19.94
CA GLY A 176 -4.89 -2.09 -19.72
C GLY A 176 -4.19 -1.51 -18.49
N ILE A 177 -4.79 -0.53 -17.80
CA ILE A 177 -4.36 -0.08 -16.48
C ILE A 177 -5.08 -0.94 -15.43
N HIS A 178 -4.43 -1.15 -14.29
CA HIS A 178 -5.01 -1.99 -13.23
C HIS A 178 -6.32 -1.38 -12.69
N ALA A 179 -7.37 -2.20 -12.55
CA ALA A 179 -8.72 -1.77 -12.19
C ALA A 179 -8.81 -1.00 -10.86
N THR A 180 -7.92 -1.31 -9.92
CA THR A 180 -7.86 -0.66 -8.60
C THR A 180 -7.57 0.84 -8.66
N VAL A 181 -6.91 1.32 -9.72
CA VAL A 181 -6.66 2.75 -9.96
C VAL A 181 -7.97 3.53 -10.10
N ALA A 182 -9.06 2.87 -10.56
CA ALA A 182 -10.38 3.49 -10.63
C ALA A 182 -10.89 3.96 -9.26
N GLY A 183 -10.64 3.18 -8.21
CA GLY A 183 -11.00 3.54 -6.84
C GLY A 183 -10.36 4.87 -6.43
N VAL A 184 -9.06 4.99 -6.62
CA VAL A 184 -8.30 6.21 -6.30
C VAL A 184 -8.77 7.40 -7.14
N ALA A 185 -8.91 7.21 -8.45
CA ALA A 185 -9.38 8.27 -9.35
C ALA A 185 -10.77 8.78 -8.94
N LEU A 186 -11.68 7.86 -8.58
CA LEU A 186 -13.01 8.22 -8.07
C LEU A 186 -12.92 9.00 -6.76
N ALA A 187 -12.06 8.59 -5.80
CA ALA A 187 -11.88 9.27 -4.53
C ALA A 187 -11.46 10.73 -4.70
N PHE A 188 -10.56 11.00 -5.65
CA PHE A 188 -10.14 12.38 -5.93
C PHE A 188 -11.25 13.26 -6.49
N THR A 189 -12.35 12.70 -7.02
CA THR A 189 -13.52 13.49 -7.46
C THR A 189 -14.50 13.82 -6.31
N VAL A 190 -14.43 13.14 -5.17
CA VAL A 190 -15.33 13.33 -4.02
C VAL A 190 -15.14 14.73 -3.42
N PRO A 191 -16.20 15.53 -3.19
CA PRO A 191 -16.10 16.84 -2.54
C PRO A 191 -15.60 16.73 -1.08
N LEU A 192 -14.80 17.70 -0.62
CA LEU A 192 -14.25 17.73 0.74
C LEU A 192 -15.33 17.58 1.83
N ARG A 193 -16.49 18.23 1.66
CA ARG A 193 -17.60 18.16 2.63
C ARG A 193 -18.16 16.76 2.87
N GLU A 194 -17.94 15.82 1.95
CA GLU A 194 -18.46 14.45 2.00
C GLU A 194 -17.36 13.42 2.36
N LEU A 195 -16.09 13.87 2.37
CA LEU A 195 -14.91 13.04 2.55
C LEU A 195 -14.94 12.29 3.89
N GLY A 196 -15.08 13.01 5.00
CA GLY A 196 -15.05 12.45 6.34
C GLY A 196 -16.19 11.44 6.60
N ASP A 197 -17.40 11.74 6.15
CA ASP A 197 -18.55 10.84 6.31
C ASP A 197 -18.37 9.55 5.50
N LEU A 198 -17.82 9.68 4.29
CA LEU A 198 -17.64 8.54 3.40
C LEU A 198 -16.49 7.64 3.89
N GLU A 199 -15.38 8.23 4.31
CA GLU A 199 -14.26 7.55 4.95
C GLU A 199 -14.72 6.78 6.18
N HIS A 200 -15.45 7.43 7.10
CA HIS A 200 -15.94 6.79 8.31
C HIS A 200 -16.86 5.59 8.02
N ARG A 201 -17.74 5.70 7.01
CA ARG A 201 -18.64 4.61 6.60
C ARG A 201 -17.89 3.43 5.98
N LEU A 202 -16.81 3.70 5.24
CA LEU A 202 -16.05 2.66 4.54
C LEU A 202 -14.99 2.00 5.43
N HIS A 203 -14.52 2.68 6.47
CA HIS A 203 -13.45 2.19 7.32
C HIS A 203 -13.74 0.81 7.94
N ILE A 204 -14.96 0.60 8.49
CA ILE A 204 -15.35 -0.69 9.09
C ILE A 204 -15.45 -1.80 8.03
N PRO A 205 -16.24 -1.66 6.93
CA PRO A 205 -16.35 -2.73 5.95
C PRO A 205 -15.05 -3.02 5.23
N VAL A 206 -14.19 -2.04 4.99
CA VAL A 206 -12.91 -2.28 4.36
C VAL A 206 -11.97 -3.06 5.29
N ASN A 207 -11.78 -2.61 6.52
CA ASN A 207 -10.81 -3.22 7.42
C ASN A 207 -11.28 -4.57 8.00
N PHE A 208 -12.59 -4.76 8.20
CA PHE A 208 -13.12 -5.98 8.85
C PHE A 208 -13.78 -6.98 7.89
N LEU A 209 -14.02 -6.61 6.65
CA LEU A 209 -14.60 -7.53 5.66
C LEU A 209 -13.69 -7.66 4.42
N ILE A 210 -13.36 -6.56 3.74
CA ILE A 210 -12.63 -6.60 2.47
C ILE A 210 -11.21 -7.10 2.66
N LEU A 211 -10.43 -6.50 3.56
CA LEU A 211 -9.05 -6.93 3.82
C LEU A 211 -8.95 -8.37 4.35
N PRO A 212 -9.80 -8.84 5.30
CA PRO A 212 -9.81 -10.25 5.70
C PRO A 212 -10.18 -11.22 4.57
N ILE A 213 -11.18 -10.90 3.74
CA ILE A 213 -11.53 -11.73 2.57
C ILE A 213 -10.36 -11.78 1.59
N PHE A 214 -9.74 -10.64 1.29
CA PHE A 214 -8.57 -10.57 0.42
C PHE A 214 -7.42 -11.40 1.00
N ALA A 215 -7.11 -11.24 2.29
CA ALA A 215 -6.07 -11.99 2.97
C ALA A 215 -6.33 -13.51 2.90
N LEU A 216 -7.53 -13.96 3.26
CA LEU A 216 -7.90 -15.39 3.21
C LEU A 216 -7.80 -15.95 1.79
N ALA A 217 -8.28 -15.22 0.78
CA ALA A 217 -8.27 -15.68 -0.60
C ALA A 217 -6.86 -15.77 -1.20
N ASN A 218 -5.94 -14.91 -0.75
CA ASN A 218 -4.60 -14.80 -1.32
C ASN A 218 -3.49 -15.43 -0.47
N THR A 219 -3.74 -15.81 0.79
CA THR A 219 -2.74 -16.48 1.66
C THR A 219 -2.82 -18.00 1.63
N ALA A 220 -3.77 -18.59 0.88
CA ALA A 220 -3.78 -20.03 0.65
C ALA A 220 -2.55 -20.41 -0.19
N VAL A 221 -1.54 -20.96 0.47
CA VAL A 221 -0.27 -21.38 -0.15
C VAL A 221 -0.23 -22.89 -0.25
N SER A 222 0.08 -23.41 -1.43
CA SER A 222 0.33 -24.82 -1.66
C SER A 222 1.80 -25.13 -1.34
N PHE A 223 2.07 -25.84 -0.26
CA PHE A 223 3.44 -26.26 0.09
C PHE A 223 3.90 -27.46 -0.75
N ASN A 224 4.03 -27.27 -2.06
CA ASN A 224 4.54 -28.31 -2.96
C ASN A 224 6.07 -28.41 -2.93
N THR A 225 6.75 -27.31 -2.55
CA THR A 225 8.21 -27.24 -2.37
C THR A 225 8.55 -27.30 -0.88
N GLY A 226 9.64 -27.96 -0.54
CA GLY A 226 10.10 -28.05 0.85
C GLY A 226 10.40 -26.66 1.43
N ILE A 227 10.09 -26.42 2.72
CA ILE A 227 10.33 -25.15 3.40
C ILE A 227 11.77 -24.68 3.22
N MET A 228 12.74 -25.59 3.23
CA MET A 228 14.16 -25.28 3.06
C MET A 228 14.47 -24.74 1.66
N GLU A 229 13.84 -25.27 0.62
CA GLU A 229 13.99 -24.81 -0.76
C GLU A 229 13.40 -23.40 -0.92
N THR A 230 12.24 -23.16 -0.32
CA THR A 230 11.62 -21.83 -0.27
C THR A 230 12.55 -20.79 0.38
N LEU A 231 13.18 -21.13 1.51
CA LEU A 231 14.04 -20.21 2.25
C LEU A 231 15.36 -19.89 1.52
N THR A 232 15.86 -20.77 0.68
CA THR A 232 17.11 -20.56 -0.08
C THR A 232 16.88 -19.91 -1.45
N HIS A 233 15.63 -19.68 -1.84
CA HIS A 233 15.31 -19.12 -3.14
C HIS A 233 15.66 -17.63 -3.24
N PRO A 234 16.21 -17.13 -4.37
CA PRO A 234 16.60 -15.71 -4.53
C PRO A 234 15.47 -14.71 -4.24
N ILE A 235 14.22 -15.04 -4.61
CA ILE A 235 13.06 -14.21 -4.36
C ILE A 235 12.86 -13.96 -2.86
N ASN A 236 13.10 -15.01 -2.03
CA ASN A 236 12.98 -14.90 -0.58
C ASN A 236 14.01 -13.92 -0.01
N PHE A 237 15.28 -14.02 -0.44
CA PHE A 237 16.33 -13.08 -0.01
C PHE A 237 15.98 -11.63 -0.38
N GLY A 238 15.47 -11.40 -1.60
CA GLY A 238 15.07 -10.07 -2.05
C GLY A 238 13.94 -9.49 -1.21
N ILE A 239 12.88 -10.26 -0.95
CA ILE A 239 11.72 -9.81 -0.14
C ILE A 239 12.11 -9.62 1.32
N MET A 240 12.80 -10.60 1.93
CA MET A 240 13.23 -10.54 3.32
C MET A 240 14.19 -9.37 3.57
N ALA A 241 15.23 -9.24 2.74
CA ALA A 241 16.17 -8.13 2.86
C ALA A 241 15.48 -6.78 2.63
N GLY A 242 14.57 -6.69 1.66
CA GLY A 242 13.83 -5.48 1.36
C GLY A 242 12.94 -5.03 2.51
N LEU A 243 12.06 -5.90 3.02
CA LEU A 243 11.10 -5.55 4.07
C LEU A 243 11.76 -5.40 5.45
N VAL A 244 12.63 -6.34 5.85
CA VAL A 244 13.17 -6.38 7.23
C VAL A 244 14.34 -5.41 7.41
N ILE A 245 15.17 -5.22 6.39
CA ILE A 245 16.37 -4.39 6.45
C ILE A 245 16.19 -3.12 5.62
N GLY A 246 15.81 -3.25 4.37
CA GLY A 246 15.75 -2.16 3.41
C GLY A 246 14.78 -1.06 3.82
N LYS A 247 13.59 -1.44 4.27
CA LYS A 247 12.57 -0.48 4.64
C LYS A 247 12.96 0.37 5.86
N PRO A 248 13.32 -0.20 7.02
CA PRO A 248 13.77 0.62 8.15
C PRO A 248 15.05 1.41 7.83
N LEU A 249 15.98 0.83 7.10
CA LEU A 249 17.23 1.51 6.73
C LEU A 249 16.95 2.69 5.80
N GLY A 250 16.10 2.52 4.78
CA GLY A 250 15.70 3.58 3.87
C GLY A 250 14.98 4.72 4.58
N ILE A 251 14.00 4.42 5.44
CA ILE A 251 13.26 5.41 6.21
C ILE A 251 14.22 6.20 7.12
N VAL A 252 15.08 5.51 7.89
CA VAL A 252 16.02 6.17 8.80
C VAL A 252 17.05 7.00 8.05
N ALA A 253 17.64 6.46 6.97
CA ALA A 253 18.68 7.15 6.21
C ALA A 253 18.16 8.44 5.57
N PHE A 254 16.97 8.40 4.96
CA PHE A 254 16.38 9.58 4.33
C PHE A 254 15.89 10.61 5.35
N CYS A 255 15.35 10.18 6.50
CA CYS A 255 15.06 11.07 7.61
C CYS A 255 16.35 11.73 8.16
N TYR A 256 17.41 10.94 8.30
CA TYR A 256 18.70 11.45 8.78
C TYR A 256 19.28 12.48 7.78
N MET A 257 19.30 12.16 6.50
CA MET A 257 19.77 13.07 5.46
C MET A 257 19.01 14.41 5.50
N LEU A 258 17.67 14.36 5.59
CA LEU A 258 16.84 15.57 5.60
C LEU A 258 17.08 16.43 6.86
N THR A 259 17.27 15.79 8.02
CA THR A 259 17.56 16.50 9.28
C THR A 259 18.96 17.12 9.28
N GLN A 260 19.96 16.47 8.69
CA GLN A 260 21.30 17.05 8.52
C GLN A 260 21.31 18.26 7.59
N MET A 261 20.49 18.21 6.53
CA MET A 261 20.28 19.36 5.62
C MET A 261 19.48 20.50 6.27
N LYS A 262 18.99 20.32 7.50
CA LYS A 262 18.13 21.27 8.23
C LYS A 262 16.80 21.60 7.53
N TRP A 263 16.37 20.76 6.61
CA TRP A 263 15.10 20.91 5.88
C TRP A 263 13.91 20.28 6.62
N GLY A 264 14.15 19.41 7.59
CA GLY A 264 13.15 18.79 8.44
C GLY A 264 13.62 18.62 9.86
N LYS A 265 12.68 18.36 10.77
CA LYS A 265 12.93 18.03 12.17
C LYS A 265 12.20 16.72 12.50
N LEU A 266 12.78 15.94 13.41
CA LEU A 266 12.09 14.77 13.94
C LEU A 266 10.76 15.19 14.60
N PRO A 267 9.75 14.28 14.60
CA PRO A 267 8.52 14.52 15.35
C PRO A 267 8.82 14.83 16.81
N ALA A 268 8.04 15.74 17.40
CA ALA A 268 8.32 16.23 18.75
C ALA A 268 8.35 15.09 19.77
N GLY A 269 9.41 15.09 20.61
CA GLY A 269 9.58 14.09 21.66
C GLY A 269 9.96 12.68 21.17
N THR A 270 10.48 12.56 19.94
CA THR A 270 10.90 11.26 19.37
C THR A 270 12.42 11.14 19.28
N SER A 271 12.89 9.91 19.39
CA SER A 271 14.29 9.53 19.23
C SER A 271 14.54 8.77 17.92
N TRP A 272 15.80 8.71 17.47
CA TRP A 272 16.19 7.93 16.30
C TRP A 272 15.87 6.44 16.44
N THR A 273 15.97 5.89 17.65
CA THR A 273 15.59 4.50 17.93
C THR A 273 14.10 4.27 17.73
N GLN A 274 13.25 5.25 18.07
CA GLN A 274 11.81 5.18 17.83
C GLN A 274 11.47 5.30 16.33
N ILE A 275 12.17 6.15 15.59
CA ILE A 275 12.04 6.22 14.12
C ILE A 275 12.43 4.88 13.49
N SER A 276 13.53 4.25 13.96
CA SER A 276 13.93 2.91 13.50
C SER A 276 12.85 1.86 13.82
N GLY A 277 12.26 1.90 15.01
CA GLY A 277 11.16 0.99 15.38
C GLY A 277 9.93 1.17 14.50
N ILE A 278 9.57 2.41 14.16
CA ILE A 278 8.50 2.68 13.16
C ILE A 278 8.89 2.20 11.77
N GLY A 279 10.14 2.40 11.36
CA GLY A 279 10.66 1.88 10.10
C GLY A 279 10.56 0.34 10.02
N MET A 280 10.83 -0.36 11.12
CA MET A 280 10.64 -1.81 11.21
C MET A 280 9.15 -2.19 11.10
N LEU A 281 8.24 -1.49 11.79
CA LEU A 281 6.79 -1.72 11.66
C LEU A 281 6.28 -1.39 10.25
N ALA A 282 6.83 -0.39 9.57
CA ALA A 282 6.55 -0.11 8.17
C ALA A 282 7.00 -1.26 7.25
N GLY A 283 7.94 -2.10 7.67
CA GLY A 283 8.34 -3.34 6.99
C GLY A 283 7.28 -4.45 7.04
N ILE A 284 6.15 -4.28 7.73
CA ILE A 284 4.99 -5.17 7.64
C ILE A 284 4.31 -4.89 6.30
N GLY A 285 4.61 -5.71 5.29
CA GLY A 285 4.07 -5.54 3.94
C GLY A 285 2.79 -6.30 3.68
N PHE A 286 2.55 -7.38 4.41
CA PHE A 286 1.47 -8.35 4.39
C PHE A 286 0.50 -8.23 3.20
N THR A 287 -0.71 -7.65 3.38
CA THR A 287 -1.75 -7.61 2.36
C THR A 287 -1.32 -6.84 1.11
N MET A 288 -0.63 -5.71 1.26
CA MET A 288 -0.19 -4.88 0.13
C MET A 288 0.94 -5.53 -0.65
N SER A 289 1.93 -6.15 0.02
CA SER A 289 2.99 -6.91 -0.66
C SER A 289 2.43 -8.14 -1.37
N ILE A 290 1.45 -8.85 -0.80
CA ILE A 290 0.75 -9.96 -1.45
C ILE A 290 -0.01 -9.45 -2.69
N PHE A 291 -0.69 -8.31 -2.59
CA PHE A 291 -1.38 -7.72 -3.73
C PHE A 291 -0.41 -7.42 -4.88
N ILE A 292 0.72 -6.77 -4.61
CA ILE A 292 1.73 -6.50 -5.64
C ILE A 292 2.30 -7.82 -6.20
N THR A 293 2.43 -8.87 -5.39
CA THR A 293 2.89 -10.20 -5.84
C THR A 293 1.95 -10.78 -6.89
N THR A 294 0.62 -10.67 -6.71
CA THR A 294 -0.36 -11.16 -7.68
C THR A 294 -0.31 -10.40 -9.01
N LEU A 295 0.19 -9.17 -9.02
CA LEU A 295 0.38 -8.35 -10.22
C LEU A 295 1.75 -8.60 -10.88
N ALA A 296 2.78 -8.86 -10.07
CA ALA A 296 4.14 -9.01 -10.55
C ALA A 296 4.40 -10.37 -11.21
N PHE A 297 3.69 -11.41 -10.77
CA PHE A 297 3.93 -12.79 -11.23
C PHE A 297 2.64 -13.45 -11.70
N THR A 298 2.74 -14.16 -12.83
CA THR A 298 1.65 -14.96 -13.40
C THR A 298 1.67 -16.42 -12.93
N SER A 299 2.85 -16.94 -12.55
CA SER A 299 3.02 -18.31 -12.04
C SER A 299 2.54 -18.40 -10.58
N THR A 300 1.66 -19.36 -10.30
CA THR A 300 1.17 -19.65 -8.95
C THR A 300 2.29 -20.07 -8.01
N ASP A 301 3.22 -20.88 -8.48
CA ASP A 301 4.36 -21.35 -7.67
C ASP A 301 5.25 -20.19 -7.23
N THR A 302 5.55 -19.24 -8.14
CA THR A 302 6.31 -18.03 -7.83
C THR A 302 5.56 -17.12 -6.85
N GLN A 303 4.24 -16.99 -7.03
CA GLN A 303 3.40 -16.24 -6.09
C GLN A 303 3.43 -16.87 -4.70
N ASP A 304 3.34 -18.19 -4.60
CA ASP A 304 3.33 -18.91 -3.33
C ASP A 304 4.67 -18.78 -2.59
N LEU A 305 5.81 -18.88 -3.31
CA LEU A 305 7.14 -18.58 -2.76
C LEU A 305 7.23 -17.16 -2.20
N ALA A 306 6.75 -16.17 -2.96
CA ALA A 306 6.76 -14.78 -2.54
C ALA A 306 5.85 -14.54 -1.32
N LYS A 307 4.65 -15.13 -1.29
CA LYS A 307 3.71 -15.02 -0.16
C LYS A 307 4.31 -15.53 1.14
N VAL A 308 4.95 -16.71 1.12
CA VAL A 308 5.66 -17.26 2.31
C VAL A 308 6.73 -16.29 2.79
N SER A 309 7.53 -15.75 1.86
CA SER A 309 8.59 -14.79 2.17
C SER A 309 8.03 -13.50 2.79
N ILE A 310 6.91 -12.99 2.28
CA ILE A 310 6.22 -11.81 2.80
C ILE A 310 5.70 -12.05 4.22
N LEU A 311 5.08 -13.21 4.46
CA LEU A 311 4.55 -13.56 5.79
C LEU A 311 5.68 -13.63 6.83
N LEU A 312 6.79 -14.29 6.50
CA LEU A 312 7.96 -14.38 7.36
C LEU A 312 8.60 -13.01 7.61
N ALA A 313 8.79 -12.21 6.55
CA ALA A 313 9.35 -10.87 6.65
C ALA A 313 8.46 -9.96 7.50
N SER A 314 7.14 -10.01 7.30
CA SER A 314 6.17 -9.21 8.07
C SER A 314 6.17 -9.60 9.55
N LEU A 315 6.24 -10.91 9.86
CA LEU A 315 6.35 -11.39 11.24
C LEU A 315 7.64 -10.92 11.91
N LEU A 316 8.79 -11.03 11.23
CA LEU A 316 10.07 -10.54 11.75
C LEU A 316 10.06 -9.03 11.95
N SER A 317 9.55 -8.27 11.00
CA SER A 317 9.40 -6.81 11.09
C SER A 317 8.53 -6.39 12.27
N LEU A 318 7.42 -7.11 12.51
CA LEU A 318 6.55 -6.93 13.67
C LEU A 318 7.30 -7.15 14.98
N ILE A 319 7.99 -8.30 15.13
CA ILE A 319 8.73 -8.65 16.36
C ILE A 319 9.82 -7.62 16.62
N LEU A 320 10.63 -7.26 15.62
CA LEU A 320 11.71 -6.30 15.74
C LEU A 320 11.20 -4.89 16.08
N GLY A 321 10.14 -4.44 15.38
CA GLY A 321 9.54 -3.13 15.61
C GLY A 321 8.91 -3.00 16.99
N CYS A 322 8.13 -4.02 17.41
CA CYS A 322 7.55 -4.07 18.76
C CYS A 322 8.63 -4.07 19.83
N SER A 323 9.65 -4.91 19.71
CA SER A 323 10.75 -5.00 20.67
C SER A 323 11.49 -3.67 20.80
N THR A 324 11.82 -3.04 19.66
CA THR A 324 12.51 -1.75 19.63
C THR A 324 11.70 -0.66 20.33
N LEU A 325 10.42 -0.53 20.01
CA LEU A 325 9.55 0.49 20.62
C LEU A 325 9.26 0.20 22.10
N TYR A 326 9.15 -1.07 22.48
CA TYR A 326 8.91 -1.48 23.86
C TYR A 326 10.08 -1.10 24.77
N PHE A 327 11.32 -1.44 24.37
CA PHE A 327 12.51 -1.21 25.21
C PHE A 327 13.01 0.23 25.18
N THR A 328 12.73 1.00 24.11
CA THR A 328 13.18 2.40 24.03
C THR A 328 12.45 3.29 25.03
N ASN A 329 11.16 3.06 25.26
CA ASN A 329 10.37 3.89 26.18
C ASN A 329 10.62 3.58 27.66
N SER A 330 11.17 2.40 27.97
CA SER A 330 11.59 2.05 29.35
C SER A 330 12.80 2.89 29.84
N ARG A 331 13.58 3.47 28.90
CA ARG A 331 14.77 4.29 29.24
C ARG A 331 14.48 5.79 29.43
N SER A 332 13.31 6.28 29.05
CA SER A 332 12.93 7.70 29.21
C SER A 332 12.19 7.99 30.52
N SER A 333 12.04 7.00 31.41
CA SER A 333 11.32 7.09 32.69
C SER A 333 12.28 7.18 33.89
N PHE A 334 13.58 7.50 33.68
CA PHE A 334 14.57 7.73 34.75
C PHE A 334 15.18 9.11 34.61
#